data_e9695252cdea1dc9a9e004248827cdc9
#
_entry.id   e9695252cdea1dc9a9e004248827cdc9
#
_cell.length_a   1.000
_cell.length_b   1.000
_cell.length_c   1.000
_cell.angle_alpha   90.00
_cell.angle_beta   90.00
_cell.angle_gamma   90.00
#
_symmetry.space_group_name_H-M   'P 1'
#
loop_
_entity.id
_entity.type
_entity.pdbx_description
1 polymer ?
#
loop_
_entity_poly.entity_id
_entity_poly.type
_entity_poly.pdbx_seq_one_letter_code
_entity_poly.pdbx_strand_id
1 'polypeptide(L)'
;MRLNQFFFLLIFKLSCFSEPSFSNFELDVDDDAKTEALSDGLLIIRFMFGLDETSLITDAVGLNATRDSSDEIIDYLSANSEKLDIDQNGQIDALTDGILILRDLFGITGEMLVIGALAENATRINSQEISDYLKTIKDSDGDGVFDSNDAFPLDPLRSSIDEVSTTPPNIEWITSISGSEEESHAHFILASREGGYLQVGETGFIPNNAKILVVKISENGQLEWKKEIGVRGHNLGNSLIEIDDGYLIVGAINEDSAIIKIDKHTGSIIYVKTYDQGGSDAFENVVETTEGLIAVGYRYAEDRQNTFFTEGQGLITFLDRDGNQTGSKDIASLIAHPYRIKKFNDEILIAGLSEDALDYTLIKTDILGNLIWHKTFGGEKHDHNFAFDVNSDGSFFMSGHTLSNTENWDTYTVKTDNDGVIEWTKTMGNPRGFNARFIHDEAWGIKATIDGGALIIAGTGDEYESYSECNDFGCSDRWRAYLIRLDASGDLIWEATYGDEEADWAGEDICFGNDGSLILAIDNGQFGFVKLSAVN
;
A
#
# COMPACT_ATOMS: atom_id res chain seq x y z
N MET A 1 -34.80 -49.62 62.03
CA MET A 1 -34.21 -50.46 60.99
C MET A 1 -34.07 -49.61 59.74
N ARG A 2 -32.88 -49.05 59.52
CA ARG A 2 -32.57 -48.24 58.33
C ARG A 2 -31.49 -48.95 57.52
N LEU A 3 -31.87 -49.32 56.28
CA LEU A 3 -30.95 -49.92 55.31
C LEU A 3 -30.19 -48.77 54.63
N ASN A 4 -28.85 -48.80 54.76
CA ASN A 4 -27.95 -47.98 53.98
C ASN A 4 -27.62 -48.73 52.67
N GLN A 5 -27.97 -48.13 51.54
CA GLN A 5 -27.45 -48.56 50.22
C GLN A 5 -26.23 -47.75 49.88
N PHE A 6 -25.10 -48.40 49.74
CA PHE A 6 -23.86 -47.85 49.15
C PHE A 6 -24.01 -47.90 47.62
N PHE A 7 -23.99 -46.73 46.96
CA PHE A 7 -23.82 -46.59 45.55
C PHE A 7 -22.30 -46.53 45.24
N PHE A 8 -21.78 -47.54 44.57
CA PHE A 8 -20.46 -47.52 43.95
C PHE A 8 -20.56 -46.77 42.63
N LEU A 9 -19.93 -45.55 42.56
CA LEU A 9 -19.79 -44.78 41.32
C LEU A 9 -18.57 -45.30 40.57
N LEU A 10 -18.80 -46.08 39.49
CA LEU A 10 -17.76 -46.54 38.58
C LEU A 10 -17.45 -45.36 37.63
N ILE A 11 -16.32 -44.67 37.87
CA ILE A 11 -15.81 -43.65 36.94
C ILE A 11 -15.11 -44.36 35.77
N PHE A 12 -15.80 -44.46 34.64
CA PHE A 12 -15.13 -44.74 33.37
C PHE A 12 -14.33 -43.51 32.95
N LYS A 13 -13.00 -43.64 33.05
CA LYS A 13 -12.11 -42.72 32.32
C LYS A 13 -12.29 -43.03 30.82
N LEU A 14 -13.09 -42.21 30.13
CA LEU A 14 -13.03 -42.10 28.67
C LEU A 14 -11.65 -41.50 28.34
N SER A 15 -10.70 -42.32 27.94
CA SER A 15 -9.54 -41.84 27.22
C SER A 15 -10.05 -41.32 25.87
N CYS A 16 -10.12 -40.01 25.70
CA CYS A 16 -10.18 -39.41 24.39
C CYS A 16 -8.91 -39.86 23.66
N PHE A 17 -9.04 -40.84 22.80
CA PHE A 17 -8.14 -40.93 21.66
C PHE A 17 -8.49 -39.72 20.80
N SER A 18 -7.66 -38.70 20.80
CA SER A 18 -7.63 -37.72 19.72
C SER A 18 -7.37 -38.54 18.44
N GLU A 19 -8.34 -38.58 17.54
CA GLU A 19 -8.06 -38.97 16.17
C GLU A 19 -6.90 -38.08 15.70
N PRO A 20 -5.91 -38.61 14.96
CA PRO A 20 -4.91 -37.76 14.35
C PRO A 20 -5.71 -36.77 13.45
N SER A 21 -5.65 -35.50 13.76
CA SER A 21 -6.05 -34.44 12.83
C SER A 21 -5.24 -34.71 11.58
N PHE A 22 -5.89 -35.05 10.48
CA PHE A 22 -5.25 -35.01 9.18
C PHE A 22 -4.86 -33.53 9.02
N SER A 23 -3.59 -33.23 9.23
CA SER A 23 -3.05 -31.93 8.84
C SER A 23 -3.27 -31.81 7.34
N ASN A 24 -3.99 -30.78 6.91
CA ASN A 24 -4.06 -30.46 5.50
C ASN A 24 -2.62 -30.31 4.98
N PHE A 25 -2.37 -30.76 3.76
CA PHE A 25 -1.06 -30.58 3.13
C PHE A 25 -0.77 -29.08 2.96
N GLU A 26 0.39 -28.69 3.34
CA GLU A 26 0.90 -27.33 3.28
C GLU A 26 2.29 -27.30 2.63
N LEU A 27 2.62 -26.18 1.97
CA LEU A 27 3.93 -26.01 1.34
C LEU A 27 5.07 -25.71 2.33
N ASP A 28 4.82 -25.52 3.62
CA ASP A 28 5.82 -25.56 4.68
C ASP A 28 6.28 -27.02 4.88
N VAL A 29 7.29 -27.40 4.12
CA VAL A 29 7.73 -28.80 4.01
C VAL A 29 8.58 -29.22 5.18
N ASP A 30 9.35 -28.32 5.77
CA ASP A 30 10.22 -28.59 6.91
C ASP A 30 9.60 -28.23 8.26
N ASP A 31 8.38 -27.70 8.26
CA ASP A 31 7.56 -27.40 9.44
C ASP A 31 8.27 -26.41 10.38
N ASP A 32 8.78 -25.32 9.80
CA ASP A 32 9.41 -24.22 10.53
C ASP A 32 8.50 -22.99 10.73
N ALA A 33 7.20 -23.13 10.33
CA ALA A 33 6.15 -22.11 10.31
C ALA A 33 6.41 -20.98 9.28
N LYS A 34 7.12 -21.28 8.20
CA LYS A 34 7.34 -20.39 7.08
C LYS A 34 7.30 -21.16 5.77
N THR A 35 6.73 -20.55 4.74
CA THR A 35 6.75 -21.13 3.41
C THR A 35 7.72 -20.34 2.51
N GLU A 36 8.94 -20.82 2.37
CA GLU A 36 10.03 -20.10 1.71
C GLU A 36 10.56 -20.82 0.46
N ALA A 37 10.94 -20.04 -0.58
CA ALA A 37 11.43 -20.60 -1.84
C ALA A 37 12.76 -21.39 -1.71
N LEU A 38 13.67 -20.94 -0.81
CA LEU A 38 15.01 -21.51 -0.66
C LEU A 38 15.10 -22.65 0.37
N SER A 39 14.03 -22.88 1.13
CA SER A 39 13.83 -24.08 1.96
C SER A 39 12.81 -25.00 1.30
N ASP A 40 11.55 -24.76 1.49
CA ASP A 40 10.45 -25.62 1.05
C ASP A 40 10.42 -25.84 -0.46
N GLY A 41 10.49 -24.74 -1.23
CA GLY A 41 10.53 -24.84 -2.69
C GLY A 41 11.70 -25.68 -3.19
N LEU A 42 12.86 -25.54 -2.55
CA LEU A 42 14.06 -26.32 -2.88
C LEU A 42 13.92 -27.79 -2.47
N LEU A 43 13.34 -28.09 -1.31
CA LEU A 43 13.04 -29.45 -0.86
C LEU A 43 12.05 -30.15 -1.81
N ILE A 44 10.97 -29.46 -2.20
CA ILE A 44 9.97 -29.97 -3.14
C ILE A 44 10.59 -30.31 -4.50
N ILE A 45 11.35 -29.38 -5.09
CA ILE A 45 11.91 -29.60 -6.43
C ILE A 45 12.98 -30.70 -6.41
N ARG A 46 13.79 -30.81 -5.34
CA ARG A 46 14.74 -31.89 -5.15
C ARG A 46 14.05 -33.24 -4.99
N PHE A 47 12.97 -33.31 -4.21
CA PHE A 47 12.14 -34.50 -4.08
C PHE A 47 11.59 -34.94 -5.45
N MET A 48 11.05 -34.03 -6.24
CA MET A 48 10.53 -34.30 -7.60
C MET A 48 11.63 -34.81 -8.55
N PHE A 49 12.90 -34.40 -8.35
CA PHE A 49 14.05 -34.98 -9.06
C PHE A 49 14.50 -36.34 -8.53
N GLY A 50 13.87 -36.84 -7.47
CA GLY A 50 14.22 -38.12 -6.84
C GLY A 50 15.51 -38.08 -6.03
N LEU A 51 15.89 -36.88 -5.49
CA LEU A 51 17.02 -36.76 -4.57
C LEU A 51 16.61 -37.29 -3.18
N ASP A 52 17.56 -37.91 -2.48
CA ASP A 52 17.37 -38.49 -1.15
C ASP A 52 18.55 -38.19 -0.22
N GLU A 53 18.45 -38.68 1.01
CA GLU A 53 19.46 -38.51 2.07
C GLU A 53 19.98 -37.07 2.16
N THR A 54 21.29 -36.86 2.22
CA THR A 54 21.93 -35.55 2.33
C THR A 54 21.73 -34.69 1.07
N SER A 55 21.47 -35.32 -0.10
CA SER A 55 21.24 -34.60 -1.35
C SER A 55 19.91 -33.83 -1.34
N LEU A 56 18.94 -34.32 -0.59
CA LEU A 56 17.63 -33.66 -0.44
C LEU A 56 17.74 -32.45 0.50
N ILE A 57 18.33 -32.62 1.68
CA ILE A 57 18.20 -31.69 2.80
C ILE A 57 19.36 -30.67 2.96
N THR A 58 20.54 -30.93 2.36
CA THR A 58 21.71 -30.05 2.56
C THR A 58 21.41 -28.61 2.12
N ASP A 59 21.60 -27.67 3.04
CA ASP A 59 21.38 -26.23 2.84
C ASP A 59 19.96 -25.87 2.36
N ALA A 60 18.95 -26.70 2.71
CA ALA A 60 17.56 -26.48 2.33
C ALA A 60 16.57 -26.61 3.49
N VAL A 61 17.02 -26.96 4.68
CA VAL A 61 16.16 -27.06 5.88
C VAL A 61 16.32 -25.79 6.71
N GLY A 62 15.20 -25.18 7.11
CA GLY A 62 15.14 -23.97 7.92
C GLY A 62 15.72 -24.15 9.33
N LEU A 63 16.06 -23.03 9.97
CA LEU A 63 16.74 -23.07 11.28
C LEU A 63 15.88 -23.64 12.42
N ASN A 64 14.55 -23.53 12.30
CA ASN A 64 13.60 -23.96 13.34
C ASN A 64 12.77 -25.16 12.89
N ALA A 65 13.17 -25.83 11.81
CA ALA A 65 12.46 -26.95 11.24
C ALA A 65 12.21 -28.05 12.28
N THR A 66 11.00 -28.57 12.34
CA THR A 66 10.67 -29.75 13.15
C THR A 66 10.68 -31.04 12.32
N ARG A 67 10.60 -30.93 10.99
CA ARG A 67 10.78 -32.00 10.01
C ARG A 67 12.12 -31.80 9.30
N ASP A 68 13.21 -32.24 9.94
CA ASP A 68 14.58 -31.93 9.54
C ASP A 68 15.35 -33.10 8.89
N SER A 69 14.76 -34.29 8.86
CA SER A 69 15.38 -35.48 8.25
C SER A 69 14.83 -35.75 6.85
N SER A 70 15.69 -36.32 5.97
CA SER A 70 15.31 -36.71 4.61
C SER A 70 14.10 -37.67 4.59
N ASP A 71 14.06 -38.62 5.51
CA ASP A 71 12.99 -39.63 5.57
C ASP A 71 11.65 -38.99 5.93
N GLU A 72 11.60 -38.06 6.90
CA GLU A 72 10.39 -37.35 7.28
C GLU A 72 9.87 -36.46 6.16
N ILE A 73 10.75 -35.76 5.45
CA ILE A 73 10.41 -34.91 4.32
C ILE A 73 9.87 -35.77 3.15
N ILE A 74 10.54 -36.87 2.83
CA ILE A 74 10.08 -37.80 1.77
C ILE A 74 8.73 -38.42 2.13
N ASP A 75 8.53 -38.84 3.37
CA ASP A 75 7.26 -39.39 3.84
C ASP A 75 6.14 -38.36 3.73
N TYR A 76 6.38 -37.12 4.14
CA TYR A 76 5.42 -36.02 4.05
C TYR A 76 5.02 -35.70 2.60
N LEU A 77 6.01 -35.49 1.72
CA LEU A 77 5.77 -35.17 0.30
C LEU A 77 5.14 -36.35 -0.47
N SER A 78 5.58 -37.60 -0.17
CA SER A 78 5.02 -38.79 -0.79
C SER A 78 3.55 -39.04 -0.42
N ALA A 79 3.21 -38.82 0.85
CA ALA A 79 1.84 -38.97 1.35
C ALA A 79 0.88 -37.94 0.73
N ASN A 80 1.40 -36.79 0.27
CA ASN A 80 0.64 -35.68 -0.28
C ASN A 80 0.93 -35.42 -1.77
N SER A 81 1.55 -36.38 -2.44
CA SER A 81 2.07 -36.17 -3.81
C SER A 81 1.01 -35.69 -4.81
N GLU A 82 -0.25 -36.12 -4.67
CA GLU A 82 -1.36 -35.67 -5.52
C GLU A 82 -1.62 -34.16 -5.47
N LYS A 83 -1.20 -33.49 -4.39
CA LYS A 83 -1.33 -32.05 -4.22
C LYS A 83 -0.22 -31.27 -4.96
N LEU A 84 0.83 -31.95 -5.35
CA LEU A 84 1.97 -31.38 -6.06
C LEU A 84 1.79 -31.39 -7.59
N ASP A 85 0.68 -31.90 -8.12
CA ASP A 85 0.27 -31.81 -9.53
C ASP A 85 -0.37 -30.42 -9.77
N ILE A 86 0.45 -29.41 -9.93
CA ILE A 86 0.06 -28.01 -9.96
C ILE A 86 -0.66 -27.66 -11.27
N ASP A 87 -0.19 -28.16 -12.40
CA ASP A 87 -0.79 -27.91 -13.72
C ASP A 87 -1.92 -28.90 -14.06
N GLN A 88 -2.20 -29.83 -13.15
CA GLN A 88 -3.28 -30.82 -13.24
C GLN A 88 -3.20 -31.71 -14.51
N ASN A 89 -2.00 -32.14 -14.83
CA ASN A 89 -1.76 -33.05 -15.96
C ASN A 89 -1.81 -34.56 -15.58
N GLY A 90 -1.90 -34.85 -14.27
CA GLY A 90 -1.91 -36.19 -13.69
C GLY A 90 -0.52 -36.75 -13.43
N GLN A 91 0.52 -35.96 -13.52
CA GLN A 91 1.90 -36.31 -13.21
C GLN A 91 2.54 -35.18 -12.35
N ILE A 92 3.57 -35.54 -11.60
CA ILE A 92 4.34 -34.60 -10.80
C ILE A 92 5.72 -34.50 -11.41
N ASP A 93 6.08 -33.33 -11.90
CA ASP A 93 7.33 -33.11 -12.62
C ASP A 93 8.08 -31.88 -12.10
N ALA A 94 9.36 -32.02 -11.82
CA ALA A 94 10.19 -30.93 -11.31
C ALA A 94 10.28 -29.74 -12.25
N LEU A 95 10.19 -29.98 -13.59
CA LEU A 95 10.35 -28.92 -14.60
C LEU A 95 9.03 -28.24 -15.00
N THR A 96 7.89 -28.73 -14.49
CA THR A 96 6.58 -28.09 -14.60
C THR A 96 6.10 -27.70 -13.22
N ASP A 97 5.52 -28.61 -12.45
CA ASP A 97 4.96 -28.33 -11.13
C ASP A 97 5.97 -27.74 -10.14
N GLY A 98 7.18 -28.31 -10.08
CA GLY A 98 8.24 -27.79 -9.21
C GLY A 98 8.65 -26.36 -9.55
N ILE A 99 8.71 -26.02 -10.84
CA ILE A 99 8.99 -24.65 -11.28
C ILE A 99 7.84 -23.71 -10.96
N LEU A 100 6.58 -24.13 -11.12
CA LEU A 100 5.41 -23.33 -10.78
C LEU A 100 5.39 -22.98 -9.28
N ILE A 101 5.60 -23.98 -8.41
CA ILE A 101 5.71 -23.76 -6.96
C ILE A 101 6.87 -22.79 -6.65
N LEU A 102 8.06 -23.06 -7.17
CA LEU A 102 9.24 -22.26 -6.88
C LEU A 102 9.07 -20.79 -7.32
N ARG A 103 8.47 -20.58 -8.50
CA ARG A 103 8.17 -19.22 -9.00
C ARG A 103 7.17 -18.48 -8.12
N ASP A 104 6.09 -19.15 -7.68
CA ASP A 104 5.12 -18.56 -6.76
C ASP A 104 5.76 -18.15 -5.44
N LEU A 105 6.57 -19.03 -4.86
CA LEU A 105 7.30 -18.74 -3.62
C LEU A 105 8.34 -17.61 -3.75
N PHE A 106 8.86 -17.36 -4.96
CA PHE A 106 9.64 -16.17 -5.27
C PHE A 106 8.80 -14.93 -5.59
N GLY A 107 7.47 -14.99 -5.46
CA GLY A 107 6.56 -13.89 -5.74
C GLY A 107 6.40 -13.59 -7.24
N ILE A 108 6.74 -14.51 -8.13
CA ILE A 108 6.55 -14.37 -9.58
C ILE A 108 5.09 -14.65 -9.92
N THR A 109 4.42 -13.67 -10.52
CA THR A 109 2.99 -13.70 -10.85
C THR A 109 2.74 -13.49 -12.36
N GLY A 110 1.47 -13.54 -12.76
CA GLY A 110 1.07 -13.28 -14.14
C GLY A 110 1.62 -14.31 -15.13
N GLU A 111 1.80 -13.94 -16.39
CA GLU A 111 2.29 -14.86 -17.42
C GLU A 111 3.68 -15.43 -17.10
N MET A 112 4.51 -14.71 -16.36
CA MET A 112 5.85 -15.17 -15.97
C MET A 112 5.80 -16.36 -15.01
N LEU A 113 4.73 -16.54 -14.27
CA LEU A 113 4.50 -17.73 -13.44
C LEU A 113 4.45 -19.00 -14.30
N VAL A 114 3.73 -18.96 -15.43
CA VAL A 114 3.38 -20.14 -16.23
C VAL A 114 4.22 -20.34 -17.50
N ILE A 115 4.87 -19.31 -18.01
CA ILE A 115 5.59 -19.39 -19.28
C ILE A 115 6.69 -20.45 -19.27
N GLY A 116 6.56 -21.46 -20.15
CA GLY A 116 7.53 -22.56 -20.28
C GLY A 116 7.57 -23.51 -19.07
N ALA A 117 6.59 -23.45 -18.16
CA ALA A 117 6.49 -24.30 -16.98
C ALA A 117 5.22 -25.18 -16.97
N LEU A 118 4.42 -25.17 -18.03
CA LEU A 118 3.24 -26.02 -18.16
C LEU A 118 3.56 -27.25 -19.01
N ALA A 119 3.02 -28.39 -18.63
CA ALA A 119 3.09 -29.60 -19.44
C ALA A 119 2.17 -29.49 -20.67
N GLU A 120 2.45 -30.26 -21.74
CA GLU A 120 1.67 -30.24 -22.98
C GLU A 120 0.19 -30.63 -22.76
N ASN A 121 -0.09 -31.46 -21.75
CA ASN A 121 -1.42 -31.95 -21.40
C ASN A 121 -1.97 -31.34 -20.10
N ALA A 122 -1.43 -30.18 -19.65
CA ALA A 122 -1.93 -29.43 -18.52
C ALA A 122 -3.41 -29.07 -18.71
N THR A 123 -4.19 -29.11 -17.63
CA THR A 123 -5.58 -28.65 -17.62
C THR A 123 -5.76 -27.34 -16.86
N ARG A 124 -4.88 -27.02 -15.88
CA ARG A 124 -4.70 -25.67 -15.36
C ARG A 124 -3.65 -24.97 -16.22
N ILE A 125 -4.07 -24.03 -17.06
CA ILE A 125 -3.22 -23.49 -18.14
C ILE A 125 -2.95 -22.00 -18.06
N ASN A 126 -3.63 -21.28 -17.17
CA ASN A 126 -3.40 -19.85 -16.99
C ASN A 126 -2.88 -19.54 -15.58
N SER A 127 -2.22 -18.40 -15.45
CA SER A 127 -1.57 -17.99 -14.21
C SER A 127 -2.53 -17.81 -13.04
N GLN A 128 -3.78 -17.41 -13.32
CA GLN A 128 -4.77 -17.22 -12.26
C GLN A 128 -5.19 -18.56 -11.64
N GLU A 129 -5.51 -19.57 -12.48
CA GLU A 129 -5.87 -20.91 -12.00
C GLU A 129 -4.74 -21.57 -11.20
N ILE A 130 -3.47 -21.36 -11.62
CA ILE A 130 -2.29 -21.85 -10.92
C ILE A 130 -2.16 -21.14 -9.55
N SER A 131 -2.20 -19.82 -9.54
CA SER A 131 -2.09 -19.03 -8.31
C SER A 131 -3.21 -19.35 -7.32
N ASP A 132 -4.46 -19.45 -7.79
CA ASP A 132 -5.60 -19.78 -6.93
C ASP A 132 -5.48 -21.19 -6.33
N TYR A 133 -4.92 -22.13 -7.08
CA TYR A 133 -4.64 -23.45 -6.53
C TYR A 133 -3.52 -23.42 -5.48
N LEU A 134 -2.40 -22.74 -5.77
CA LEU A 134 -1.27 -22.63 -4.83
C LEU A 134 -1.70 -22.01 -3.51
N LYS A 135 -2.56 -21.00 -3.52
CA LYS A 135 -3.16 -20.42 -2.29
C LYS A 135 -3.92 -21.43 -1.43
N THR A 136 -4.43 -22.51 -2.02
CA THR A 136 -5.15 -23.56 -1.25
C THR A 136 -4.24 -24.50 -0.47
N ILE A 137 -2.94 -24.44 -0.71
CA ILE A 137 -1.91 -25.29 -0.09
C ILE A 137 -0.75 -24.49 0.49
N LYS A 138 -0.87 -23.17 0.54
CA LYS A 138 0.11 -22.24 1.10
C LYS A 138 -0.53 -21.44 2.24
N ASP A 139 0.16 -21.34 3.36
CA ASP A 139 -0.09 -20.43 4.45
C ASP A 139 1.16 -19.52 4.51
N SER A 140 1.00 -18.25 4.08
CA SER A 140 2.15 -17.37 3.85
C SER A 140 2.70 -16.74 5.12
N ASP A 141 1.90 -16.67 6.19
CA ASP A 141 2.30 -16.05 7.46
C ASP A 141 2.33 -17.00 8.66
N GLY A 142 1.90 -18.25 8.46
CA GLY A 142 2.00 -19.32 9.46
C GLY A 142 0.95 -19.24 10.58
N ASP A 143 -0.20 -18.61 10.33
CA ASP A 143 -1.28 -18.51 11.32
C ASP A 143 -2.19 -19.77 11.38
N GLY A 144 -2.01 -20.70 10.44
CA GLY A 144 -2.77 -21.94 10.31
C GLY A 144 -4.00 -21.84 9.40
N VAL A 145 -4.17 -20.72 8.69
CA VAL A 145 -5.21 -20.52 7.68
C VAL A 145 -4.57 -20.37 6.31
N PHE A 146 -4.94 -21.21 5.35
CA PHE A 146 -4.40 -21.12 4.00
C PHE A 146 -4.77 -19.80 3.32
N ASP A 147 -3.86 -19.24 2.52
CA ASP A 147 -4.01 -17.98 1.77
C ASP A 147 -5.35 -17.86 1.03
N SER A 148 -5.93 -19.00 0.59
CA SER A 148 -7.22 -19.02 -0.09
C SER A 148 -8.43 -18.72 0.81
N ASN A 149 -8.28 -18.90 2.10
CA ASN A 149 -9.31 -18.69 3.12
C ASN A 149 -8.92 -17.58 4.10
N ASP A 150 -7.71 -17.08 3.96
CA ASP A 150 -7.18 -16.02 4.77
C ASP A 150 -7.41 -14.66 4.10
N ALA A 151 -8.07 -13.79 4.81
CA ALA A 151 -8.29 -12.42 4.38
C ALA A 151 -7.02 -11.56 4.50
N PHE A 152 -6.01 -12.02 5.27
CA PHE A 152 -4.77 -11.31 5.57
C PHE A 152 -3.52 -12.19 5.42
N PRO A 153 -3.25 -12.78 4.25
CA PRO A 153 -2.25 -13.84 4.06
C PRO A 153 -0.79 -13.48 4.41
N LEU A 154 -0.53 -12.33 4.98
CA LEU A 154 0.79 -11.86 5.41
C LEU A 154 0.76 -11.28 6.83
N ASP A 155 -0.32 -11.51 7.60
CA ASP A 155 -0.48 -10.99 8.95
C ASP A 155 -0.92 -12.11 9.92
N PRO A 156 0.03 -12.79 10.60
CA PRO A 156 -0.22 -13.99 11.41
C PRO A 156 -1.09 -13.75 12.65
N LEU A 157 -1.65 -12.58 12.82
CA LEU A 157 -2.58 -12.26 13.90
C LEU A 157 -4.03 -12.17 13.43
N ARG A 158 -4.29 -12.32 12.12
CA ARG A 158 -5.60 -12.08 11.51
C ARG A 158 -5.84 -12.95 10.28
N SER A 159 -6.98 -13.60 10.24
CA SER A 159 -7.38 -14.44 9.10
C SER A 159 -8.81 -14.19 8.59
N SER A 160 -9.59 -13.31 9.23
CA SER A 160 -11.01 -13.10 8.89
C SER A 160 -11.37 -11.63 8.77
N ILE A 161 -12.14 -11.28 7.71
CA ILE A 161 -12.74 -9.96 7.51
C ILE A 161 -13.88 -9.64 8.50
N ASP A 162 -14.39 -10.65 9.22
CA ASP A 162 -15.43 -10.42 10.23
C ASP A 162 -14.94 -9.56 11.41
N GLU A 163 -13.65 -9.26 11.46
CA GLU A 163 -13.01 -8.43 12.48
C GLU A 163 -12.93 -6.95 12.13
N VAL A 164 -13.51 -6.52 11.00
CA VAL A 164 -13.53 -5.11 10.59
C VAL A 164 -14.19 -4.25 11.67
N SER A 165 -13.43 -3.31 12.21
CA SER A 165 -13.92 -2.41 13.25
C SER A 165 -15.05 -1.51 12.73
N THR A 166 -16.19 -1.53 13.44
CA THR A 166 -17.33 -0.63 13.19
C THR A 166 -17.24 0.68 14.00
N THR A 167 -16.14 0.89 14.71
CA THR A 167 -15.90 2.09 15.52
C THR A 167 -14.56 2.73 15.10
N PRO A 168 -14.48 4.08 15.15
CA PRO A 168 -13.23 4.77 14.89
C PRO A 168 -12.11 4.31 15.83
N PRO A 169 -10.86 4.20 15.33
CA PRO A 169 -9.71 3.79 16.13
C PRO A 169 -9.27 4.87 17.12
N ASN A 170 -8.61 4.45 18.19
CA ASN A 170 -8.07 5.37 19.20
C ASN A 170 -6.63 5.75 18.87
N ILE A 171 -6.22 6.96 19.29
CA ILE A 171 -4.80 7.37 19.22
C ILE A 171 -3.99 6.54 20.22
N GLU A 172 -2.93 5.88 19.73
CA GLU A 172 -1.96 5.19 20.57
C GLU A 172 -0.80 6.09 20.96
N TRP A 173 -0.24 6.82 19.99
CA TRP A 173 0.78 7.82 20.21
C TRP A 173 0.81 8.88 19.10
N ILE A 174 1.46 10.00 19.42
CA ILE A 174 1.71 11.11 18.50
C ILE A 174 3.19 11.47 18.58
N THR A 175 3.81 11.72 17.43
CA THR A 175 5.17 12.26 17.34
C THR A 175 5.20 13.34 16.27
N SER A 176 5.79 14.49 16.58
CA SER A 176 5.97 15.60 15.62
C SER A 176 7.45 15.93 15.51
N ILE A 177 7.94 16.04 14.28
CA ILE A 177 9.35 16.28 13.97
C ILE A 177 9.47 17.48 13.04
N SER A 178 10.19 18.52 13.48
CA SER A 178 10.49 19.69 12.66
C SER A 178 11.75 19.51 11.83
N GLY A 179 11.78 20.17 10.69
CA GLY A 179 13.03 20.47 9.97
C GLY A 179 13.82 21.62 10.62
N SER A 180 14.70 22.26 9.84
CA SER A 180 15.52 23.40 10.29
C SER A 180 14.85 24.75 10.07
N GLU A 181 13.78 24.81 9.31
CA GLU A 181 13.00 26.03 9.04
C GLU A 181 11.79 26.11 10.01
N GLU A 182 11.04 27.20 9.97
CA GLU A 182 9.95 27.46 10.92
C GLU A 182 8.78 26.47 10.75
N GLU A 183 8.48 26.09 9.52
CA GLU A 183 7.41 25.13 9.20
C GLU A 183 7.94 23.94 8.41
N SER A 184 7.22 22.83 8.50
CA SER A 184 7.52 21.61 7.78
C SER A 184 6.21 20.91 7.42
N HIS A 185 6.03 20.59 6.12
CA HIS A 185 4.84 19.97 5.56
C HIS A 185 5.16 18.58 5.05
N ALA A 186 4.41 17.57 5.50
CA ALA A 186 4.53 16.19 5.01
C ALA A 186 3.52 15.94 3.90
N HIS A 187 3.95 15.29 2.81
CA HIS A 187 3.10 14.96 1.68
C HIS A 187 2.82 13.46 1.54
N PHE A 188 3.69 12.62 2.10
CA PHE A 188 3.59 11.19 1.90
C PHE A 188 4.11 10.41 3.10
N ILE A 189 3.46 9.28 3.41
CA ILE A 189 3.88 8.37 4.47
C ILE A 189 4.01 6.94 3.99
N LEU A 190 5.02 6.23 4.48
CA LEU A 190 5.29 4.83 4.20
C LEU A 190 5.59 4.07 5.50
N ALA A 191 5.02 2.86 5.65
CA ALA A 191 5.49 1.87 6.61
C ALA A 191 6.67 1.10 6.01
N SER A 192 7.80 1.06 6.73
CA SER A 192 8.98 0.32 6.29
C SER A 192 8.81 -1.18 6.52
N ARG A 193 9.27 -2.00 5.57
CA ARG A 193 9.29 -3.47 5.70
C ARG A 193 10.12 -3.96 6.89
N GLU A 194 11.13 -3.19 7.29
CA GLU A 194 12.00 -3.48 8.45
C GLU A 194 11.48 -2.87 9.75
N GLY A 195 10.26 -2.33 9.75
CA GLY A 195 9.63 -1.65 10.86
C GLY A 195 9.86 -0.13 10.86
N GLY A 196 8.97 0.58 11.57
CA GLY A 196 8.96 2.03 11.63
C GLY A 196 8.30 2.68 10.43
N TYR A 197 8.33 4.02 10.40
CA TYR A 197 7.57 4.81 9.45
C TYR A 197 8.43 5.94 8.88
N LEU A 198 8.20 6.26 7.61
CA LEU A 198 8.87 7.37 6.93
C LEU A 198 7.85 8.37 6.44
N GLN A 199 8.18 9.65 6.58
CA GLN A 199 7.50 10.73 5.88
C GLN A 199 8.48 11.51 5.02
N VAL A 200 7.97 12.07 3.93
CA VAL A 200 8.67 13.00 3.05
C VAL A 200 7.80 14.20 2.75
N GLY A 201 8.42 15.34 2.55
CA GLY A 201 7.83 16.63 2.23
C GLY A 201 8.91 17.69 2.21
N GLU A 202 8.61 18.90 2.72
CA GLU A 202 9.60 19.96 2.83
C GLU A 202 9.64 20.60 4.21
N THR A 203 10.71 21.35 4.46
CA THR A 203 10.83 22.31 5.55
C THR A 203 11.13 23.69 4.98
N GLY A 204 10.39 24.69 5.42
CA GLY A 204 10.36 26.05 4.85
C GLY A 204 9.27 26.22 3.79
N PHE A 205 9.22 27.41 3.19
CA PHE A 205 8.18 27.79 2.24
C PHE A 205 8.69 27.83 0.80
N ILE A 206 7.93 27.27 -0.10
CA ILE A 206 8.12 27.39 -1.54
C ILE A 206 7.72 28.82 -1.98
N PRO A 207 8.44 29.43 -2.96
CA PRO A 207 9.54 28.84 -3.73
C PRO A 207 10.95 29.17 -3.18
N ASN A 208 11.07 29.87 -2.07
CA ASN A 208 12.31 30.60 -1.79
C ASN A 208 13.21 29.98 -0.72
N ASN A 209 12.67 29.21 0.22
CA ASN A 209 13.46 28.67 1.33
C ASN A 209 13.15 27.23 1.69
N ALA A 210 12.40 26.52 0.88
CA ALA A 210 12.09 25.11 1.09
C ALA A 210 13.30 24.21 0.83
N LYS A 211 13.43 23.16 1.62
CA LYS A 211 14.32 22.01 1.43
C LYS A 211 13.48 20.74 1.58
N ILE A 212 13.83 19.70 0.86
CA ILE A 212 13.20 18.39 1.09
C ILE A 212 13.54 17.94 2.51
N LEU A 213 12.56 17.51 3.26
CA LEU A 213 12.71 16.87 4.55
C LEU A 213 12.26 15.41 4.45
N VAL A 214 13.10 14.49 4.94
CA VAL A 214 12.78 13.07 5.09
C VAL A 214 12.99 12.70 6.55
N VAL A 215 12.02 12.05 7.15
CA VAL A 215 12.06 11.64 8.55
C VAL A 215 11.73 10.15 8.66
N LYS A 216 12.56 9.39 9.37
CA LYS A 216 12.27 8.02 9.78
C LYS A 216 12.13 7.94 11.29
N ILE A 217 11.05 7.32 11.74
CA ILE A 217 10.79 6.99 13.14
C ILE A 217 10.65 5.46 13.30
N SER A 218 10.88 4.97 14.50
CA SER A 218 10.63 3.57 14.87
C SER A 218 9.13 3.28 14.99
N GLU A 219 8.76 2.02 15.13
CA GLU A 219 7.37 1.57 15.38
C GLU A 219 6.75 2.19 16.65
N ASN A 220 7.59 2.60 17.61
CA ASN A 220 7.19 3.25 18.85
C ASN A 220 7.25 4.79 18.78
N GLY A 221 7.34 5.38 17.59
CA GLY A 221 7.34 6.82 17.39
C GLY A 221 8.65 7.53 17.75
N GLN A 222 9.78 6.82 17.95
CA GLN A 222 11.06 7.44 18.28
C GLN A 222 11.81 7.81 17.00
N LEU A 223 12.35 9.05 16.94
CA LEU A 223 13.17 9.49 15.82
C LEU A 223 14.40 8.57 15.66
N GLU A 224 14.53 7.92 14.50
CA GLU A 224 15.72 7.17 14.12
C GLU A 224 16.71 8.07 13.39
N TRP A 225 16.25 8.74 12.35
CA TRP A 225 17.02 9.73 11.63
C TRP A 225 16.13 10.73 10.89
N LYS A 226 16.66 11.89 10.58
CA LYS A 226 16.05 12.85 9.64
C LYS A 226 17.10 13.41 8.69
N LYS A 227 16.67 13.79 7.49
CA LYS A 227 17.54 14.32 6.44
C LYS A 227 16.91 15.50 5.76
N GLU A 228 17.66 16.59 5.64
CA GLU A 228 17.33 17.72 4.79
C GLU A 228 18.18 17.66 3.52
N ILE A 229 17.55 17.86 2.36
CA ILE A 229 18.16 17.70 1.05
C ILE A 229 17.89 18.95 0.21
N GLY A 230 18.90 19.37 -0.53
CA GLY A 230 18.88 20.60 -1.29
C GLY A 230 19.42 21.79 -0.49
N VAL A 231 19.51 22.92 -1.16
CA VAL A 231 19.76 24.24 -0.56
C VAL A 231 18.42 24.98 -0.48
N ARG A 232 18.35 26.05 0.28
CA ARG A 232 17.14 26.88 0.28
C ARG A 232 16.78 27.31 -1.14
N GLY A 233 15.54 27.06 -1.52
CA GLY A 233 15.03 27.30 -2.87
C GLY A 233 13.67 26.67 -3.07
N HIS A 234 13.35 26.33 -4.31
CA HIS A 234 12.17 25.57 -4.68
C HIS A 234 12.52 24.07 -4.68
N ASN A 235 12.34 23.42 -3.55
CA ASN A 235 12.60 22.00 -3.38
C ASN A 235 11.40 21.32 -2.74
N LEU A 236 10.95 20.22 -3.33
CA LEU A 236 9.76 19.44 -2.95
C LEU A 236 10.12 17.98 -2.78
N GLY A 237 9.59 17.35 -1.75
CA GLY A 237 9.61 15.90 -1.59
C GLY A 237 8.19 15.35 -1.70
N ASN A 238 7.78 14.87 -2.87
CA ASN A 238 6.37 14.52 -3.13
C ASN A 238 6.00 13.12 -2.69
N SER A 239 6.89 12.14 -2.91
CA SER A 239 6.65 10.76 -2.48
C SER A 239 7.94 9.97 -2.30
N LEU A 240 7.79 8.76 -1.74
CA LEU A 240 8.90 7.82 -1.60
C LEU A 240 8.43 6.36 -1.74
N ILE A 241 9.35 5.50 -2.15
CA ILE A 241 9.18 4.05 -2.13
C ILE A 241 10.35 3.37 -1.43
N GLU A 242 10.09 2.21 -0.85
CA GLU A 242 11.13 1.32 -0.35
C GLU A 242 11.54 0.34 -1.43
N ILE A 243 12.85 0.26 -1.70
CA ILE A 243 13.49 -0.73 -2.55
C ILE A 243 14.41 -1.62 -1.72
N ASP A 244 14.94 -2.69 -2.28
CA ASP A 244 15.71 -3.69 -1.52
C ASP A 244 16.89 -3.08 -0.73
N ASP A 245 17.60 -2.12 -1.32
CA ASP A 245 18.83 -1.53 -0.77
C ASP A 245 18.71 -0.06 -0.37
N GLY A 246 17.51 0.48 -0.19
CA GLY A 246 17.32 1.89 0.20
C GLY A 246 15.89 2.38 0.12
N TYR A 247 15.75 3.68 0.23
CA TYR A 247 14.51 4.41 -0.12
C TYR A 247 14.79 5.31 -1.32
N LEU A 248 13.84 5.39 -2.23
CA LEU A 248 13.84 6.34 -3.34
C LEU A 248 12.81 7.43 -3.05
N ILE A 249 13.27 8.66 -3.02
CA ILE A 249 12.44 9.86 -2.88
C ILE A 249 12.35 10.51 -4.26
N VAL A 250 11.17 10.97 -4.63
CA VAL A 250 10.95 11.76 -5.83
C VAL A 250 10.31 13.11 -5.47
N GLY A 251 10.55 14.10 -6.32
CA GLY A 251 10.07 15.46 -6.14
C GLY A 251 10.79 16.43 -7.07
N ALA A 252 11.17 17.58 -6.55
CA ALA A 252 11.95 18.58 -7.28
C ALA A 252 13.12 19.14 -6.47
N ILE A 253 14.20 19.51 -7.15
CA ILE A 253 15.31 20.30 -6.61
C ILE A 253 15.56 21.49 -7.54
N ASN A 254 15.41 22.71 -7.01
CA ASN A 254 15.51 23.96 -7.77
C ASN A 254 14.61 24.01 -9.01
N GLU A 255 13.37 23.51 -8.87
CA GLU A 255 12.36 23.46 -9.93
C GLU A 255 12.59 22.39 -10.99
N ASP A 256 13.62 21.55 -10.87
CA ASP A 256 13.87 20.42 -11.75
C ASP A 256 13.44 19.11 -11.07
N SER A 257 12.77 18.24 -11.80
CA SER A 257 12.39 16.89 -11.33
C SER A 257 13.59 16.18 -10.72
N ALA A 258 13.40 15.51 -9.60
CA ALA A 258 14.49 14.87 -8.88
C ALA A 258 14.16 13.47 -8.41
N ILE A 259 15.19 12.60 -8.41
CA ILE A 259 15.18 11.33 -7.71
C ILE A 259 16.38 11.25 -6.77
N ILE A 260 16.14 10.80 -5.55
CA ILE A 260 17.13 10.74 -4.49
C ILE A 260 17.08 9.35 -3.88
N LYS A 261 18.24 8.68 -3.83
CA LYS A 261 18.38 7.41 -3.14
C LYS A 261 19.08 7.61 -1.81
N ILE A 262 18.51 7.05 -0.75
CA ILE A 262 19.08 7.10 0.60
C ILE A 262 19.21 5.70 1.19
N ASP A 263 20.18 5.54 2.06
CA ASP A 263 20.43 4.31 2.82
C ASP A 263 19.35 4.12 3.90
N LYS A 264 18.84 2.89 4.04
CA LYS A 264 17.72 2.55 4.94
C LYS A 264 17.99 2.87 6.41
N HIS A 265 19.21 2.59 6.87
CA HIS A 265 19.53 2.61 8.30
C HIS A 265 20.04 3.97 8.77
N THR A 266 20.72 4.70 7.89
CA THR A 266 21.42 5.94 8.26
C THR A 266 20.80 7.21 7.68
N GLY A 267 19.89 7.06 6.70
CA GLY A 267 19.40 8.20 5.91
C GLY A 267 20.49 8.88 5.08
N SER A 268 21.65 8.23 4.88
CA SER A 268 22.75 8.80 4.10
C SER A 268 22.39 8.82 2.62
N ILE A 269 22.63 9.96 1.95
CA ILE A 269 22.37 10.09 0.52
C ILE A 269 23.35 9.20 -0.25
N ILE A 270 22.83 8.31 -1.08
CA ILE A 270 23.61 7.47 -1.99
C ILE A 270 23.81 8.20 -3.31
N TYR A 271 22.72 8.74 -3.89
CA TYR A 271 22.79 9.64 -5.03
C TYR A 271 21.64 10.65 -5.04
N VAL A 272 21.86 11.75 -5.77
CA VAL A 272 20.83 12.73 -6.16
C VAL A 272 20.97 12.94 -7.66
N LYS A 273 19.86 12.86 -8.39
CA LYS A 273 19.79 13.16 -9.81
C LYS A 273 18.63 14.10 -10.08
N THR A 274 18.88 15.07 -10.93
CA THR A 274 17.89 16.03 -11.42
C THR A 274 17.73 15.92 -12.92
N TYR A 275 16.53 16.24 -13.40
CA TYR A 275 16.14 16.14 -14.79
C TYR A 275 15.38 17.40 -15.16
N ASP A 276 15.98 18.26 -16.00
CA ASP A 276 15.32 19.43 -16.55
C ASP A 276 14.35 18.97 -17.66
N GLN A 277 13.06 18.98 -17.35
CA GLN A 277 11.98 18.63 -18.28
C GLN A 277 11.37 19.87 -18.95
N GLY A 278 11.85 21.04 -18.56
CA GLY A 278 11.46 22.36 -19.04
C GLY A 278 10.47 23.10 -18.14
N GLY A 279 10.79 24.36 -17.84
CA GLY A 279 10.01 25.20 -16.92
C GLY A 279 10.16 24.77 -15.48
N SER A 280 9.13 24.93 -14.65
CA SER A 280 9.06 24.30 -13.34
C SER A 280 8.50 22.89 -13.51
N ASP A 281 9.24 21.91 -13.05
CA ASP A 281 8.86 20.50 -13.16
C ASP A 281 9.17 19.72 -11.88
N ALA A 282 8.42 18.64 -11.65
CA ALA A 282 8.65 17.73 -10.54
C ALA A 282 8.20 16.30 -10.89
N PHE A 283 8.81 15.33 -10.28
CA PHE A 283 8.21 14.00 -10.16
C PHE A 283 7.25 14.00 -8.96
N GLU A 284 6.06 13.47 -9.17
CA GLU A 284 5.05 13.34 -8.13
C GLU A 284 5.10 11.97 -7.45
N ASN A 285 5.25 10.92 -8.23
CA ASN A 285 5.27 9.57 -7.70
C ASN A 285 6.09 8.62 -8.58
N VAL A 286 6.47 7.45 -8.04
CA VAL A 286 7.33 6.48 -8.71
C VAL A 286 6.93 5.05 -8.32
N VAL A 287 7.09 4.12 -9.26
CA VAL A 287 6.98 2.68 -9.01
C VAL A 287 8.21 1.96 -9.51
N GLU A 288 8.58 0.86 -8.83
CA GLU A 288 9.60 -0.06 -9.30
C GLU A 288 8.97 -1.13 -10.20
N THR A 289 9.69 -1.49 -11.25
CA THR A 289 9.36 -2.57 -12.19
C THR A 289 10.55 -3.50 -12.40
N THR A 290 10.33 -4.62 -13.07
CA THR A 290 11.44 -5.52 -13.45
C THR A 290 12.47 -4.85 -14.35
N GLU A 291 12.06 -3.86 -15.16
CA GLU A 291 12.89 -3.15 -16.12
C GLU A 291 13.58 -1.91 -15.53
N GLY A 292 13.19 -1.46 -14.34
CA GLY A 292 13.70 -0.24 -13.69
C GLY A 292 12.61 0.51 -12.96
N LEU A 293 12.59 1.83 -13.09
CA LEU A 293 11.64 2.71 -12.41
C LEU A 293 10.78 3.44 -13.43
N ILE A 294 9.52 3.69 -13.07
CA ILE A 294 8.61 4.55 -13.82
C ILE A 294 8.18 5.67 -12.88
N ALA A 295 8.58 6.90 -13.18
CA ALA A 295 8.15 8.10 -12.48
C ALA A 295 7.10 8.86 -13.29
N VAL A 296 6.13 9.44 -12.61
CA VAL A 296 5.17 10.38 -13.20
C VAL A 296 5.31 11.74 -12.53
N GLY A 297 4.99 12.77 -13.26
CA GLY A 297 5.04 14.12 -12.78
C GLY A 297 4.63 15.11 -13.88
N TYR A 298 4.89 16.36 -13.64
CA TYR A 298 4.52 17.45 -14.55
C TYR A 298 5.76 18.23 -15.00
N ARG A 299 5.60 18.98 -16.07
CA ARG A 299 6.53 19.99 -16.57
C ARG A 299 5.78 21.26 -16.96
N TYR A 300 6.50 22.36 -17.12
CA TYR A 300 5.96 23.67 -17.53
C TYR A 300 4.86 24.22 -16.60
N ALA A 301 4.91 23.93 -15.30
CA ALA A 301 4.05 24.62 -14.35
C ALA A 301 4.46 26.09 -14.23
N GLU A 302 3.49 27.02 -14.35
CA GLU A 302 3.74 28.45 -14.33
C GLU A 302 3.46 29.09 -12.96
N ASP A 303 2.53 28.54 -12.19
CA ASP A 303 2.14 29.08 -10.88
C ASP A 303 3.03 28.56 -9.75
N ARG A 304 4.15 29.26 -9.56
CA ARG A 304 5.15 28.93 -8.52
C ARG A 304 4.79 29.46 -7.12
N GLN A 305 3.71 30.21 -6.98
CA GLN A 305 3.28 30.82 -5.73
C GLN A 305 2.15 30.06 -5.06
N ASN A 306 1.48 29.18 -5.83
CA ASN A 306 0.44 28.34 -5.30
C ASN A 306 1.02 27.02 -4.79
N THR A 307 0.72 26.65 -3.56
CA THR A 307 1.11 25.35 -3.00
C THR A 307 0.38 24.18 -3.68
N PHE A 308 -0.71 24.47 -4.36
CA PHE A 308 -1.48 23.49 -5.14
C PHE A 308 -1.13 23.62 -6.62
N PHE A 309 -0.16 22.84 -7.05
CA PHE A 309 0.17 22.75 -8.48
C PHE A 309 -0.92 21.97 -9.21
N THR A 310 -1.94 22.67 -9.67
CA THR A 310 -2.98 22.08 -10.52
C THR A 310 -2.63 22.17 -12.00
N GLU A 311 -1.67 23.03 -12.35
CA GLU A 311 -1.22 23.27 -13.72
C GLU A 311 -0.03 22.38 -14.07
N GLY A 312 0.23 22.24 -15.34
CA GLY A 312 1.37 21.52 -15.88
C GLY A 312 1.02 20.67 -17.09
N GLN A 313 1.97 19.92 -17.54
CA GLN A 313 1.85 18.94 -18.62
C GLN A 313 2.35 17.60 -18.13
N GLY A 314 1.44 16.63 -18.02
CA GLY A 314 1.76 15.31 -17.50
C GLY A 314 2.80 14.59 -18.34
N LEU A 315 3.75 13.94 -17.66
CA LEU A 315 4.86 13.21 -18.24
C LEU A 315 5.09 11.87 -17.51
N ILE A 316 5.34 10.81 -18.26
CA ILE A 316 5.91 9.56 -17.77
C ILE A 316 7.40 9.57 -18.08
N THR A 317 8.24 9.28 -17.09
CA THR A 317 9.69 9.15 -17.24
C THR A 317 10.13 7.75 -16.85
N PHE A 318 10.85 7.08 -17.77
CA PHE A 318 11.43 5.76 -17.53
C PHE A 318 12.88 5.93 -17.09
N LEU A 319 13.27 5.24 -16.03
CA LEU A 319 14.60 5.30 -15.45
C LEU A 319 15.13 3.88 -15.25
N ASP A 320 16.44 3.69 -15.38
CA ASP A 320 17.07 2.46 -14.89
C ASP A 320 17.15 2.45 -13.35
N ARG A 321 17.58 1.34 -12.76
CA ARG A 321 17.69 1.20 -11.28
C ARG A 321 18.71 2.15 -10.66
N ASP A 322 19.63 2.69 -11.46
CA ASP A 322 20.59 3.70 -11.04
C ASP A 322 20.04 5.12 -11.19
N GLY A 323 18.78 5.27 -11.63
CA GLY A 323 18.13 6.55 -11.86
C GLY A 323 18.57 7.23 -13.17
N ASN A 324 19.17 6.58 -14.16
CA ASN A 324 19.43 7.22 -15.44
C ASN A 324 18.18 7.16 -16.32
N GLN A 325 17.82 8.28 -16.93
CA GLN A 325 16.67 8.33 -17.81
C GLN A 325 16.92 7.48 -19.08
N THR A 326 16.01 6.55 -19.32
CA THR A 326 16.04 5.65 -20.48
C THR A 326 15.01 6.03 -21.54
N GLY A 327 13.98 6.79 -21.15
CA GLY A 327 12.94 7.28 -22.04
C GLY A 327 11.93 8.17 -21.34
N SER A 328 10.98 8.69 -22.11
CA SER A 328 9.82 9.41 -21.57
C SER A 328 8.63 9.32 -22.53
N LYS A 329 7.42 9.52 -22.00
CA LYS A 329 6.18 9.65 -22.77
C LYS A 329 5.40 10.87 -22.33
N ASP A 330 5.06 11.70 -23.31
CA ASP A 330 4.17 12.83 -23.14
C ASP A 330 2.73 12.33 -22.99
N ILE A 331 2.07 12.69 -21.91
CA ILE A 331 0.68 12.38 -21.61
C ILE A 331 -0.14 13.65 -21.31
N ALA A 332 0.37 14.83 -21.66
CA ALA A 332 -0.25 16.13 -21.39
C ALA A 332 -1.66 16.28 -21.98
N SER A 333 -1.96 15.58 -23.09
CA SER A 333 -3.31 15.58 -23.69
C SER A 333 -4.33 14.70 -22.92
N LEU A 334 -3.90 14.02 -21.86
CA LEU A 334 -4.74 13.16 -21.05
C LEU A 334 -4.81 13.62 -19.59
N ILE A 335 -3.72 14.23 -19.10
CA ILE A 335 -3.56 14.61 -17.70
C ILE A 335 -2.62 15.81 -17.59
N ALA A 336 -3.05 16.84 -16.86
CA ALA A 336 -2.23 18.01 -16.57
C ALA A 336 -1.24 17.70 -15.44
N HIS A 337 -1.76 17.10 -14.35
CA HIS A 337 -1.00 16.83 -13.14
C HIS A 337 -1.23 15.41 -12.64
N PRO A 338 -0.32 14.46 -12.91
CA PRO A 338 -0.40 13.09 -12.42
C PRO A 338 0.18 13.01 -11.01
N TYR A 339 -0.66 12.88 -9.99
CA TYR A 339 -0.25 12.83 -8.60
C TYR A 339 0.18 11.46 -8.12
N ARG A 340 -0.45 10.40 -8.63
CA ARG A 340 -0.20 9.03 -8.14
C ARG A 340 0.01 8.05 -9.28
N ILE A 341 0.91 7.10 -9.06
CA ILE A 341 1.14 5.96 -9.94
C ILE A 341 1.12 4.67 -9.12
N LYS A 342 0.50 3.63 -9.67
CA LYS A 342 0.52 2.28 -9.11
C LYS A 342 0.79 1.27 -10.22
N LYS A 343 1.53 0.24 -9.87
CA LYS A 343 1.63 -0.96 -10.70
C LYS A 343 0.63 -1.99 -10.20
N PHE A 344 -0.18 -2.52 -11.10
CA PHE A 344 -1.08 -3.63 -10.84
C PHE A 344 -0.91 -4.69 -11.93
N ASN A 345 -0.42 -5.86 -11.55
CA ASN A 345 0.04 -6.87 -12.49
C ASN A 345 1.10 -6.30 -13.46
N ASP A 346 0.90 -6.47 -14.77
CA ASP A 346 1.78 -5.90 -15.81
C ASP A 346 1.25 -4.57 -16.38
N GLU A 347 0.40 -3.88 -15.63
CA GLU A 347 -0.21 -2.63 -16.02
C GLU A 347 0.22 -1.51 -15.08
N ILE A 348 0.20 -0.29 -15.60
CA ILE A 348 0.48 0.94 -14.87
C ILE A 348 -0.76 1.80 -14.85
N LEU A 349 -1.12 2.25 -13.67
CA LEU A 349 -2.25 3.12 -13.40
C LEU A 349 -1.74 4.48 -12.93
N ILE A 350 -2.23 5.56 -13.55
CA ILE A 350 -1.82 6.93 -13.26
C ILE A 350 -3.08 7.74 -12.97
N ALA A 351 -3.14 8.33 -11.80
CA ALA A 351 -4.27 9.14 -11.34
C ALA A 351 -3.84 10.59 -11.04
N GLY A 352 -4.73 11.54 -11.30
CA GLY A 352 -4.49 12.96 -11.06
C GLY A 352 -5.57 13.83 -11.67
N LEU A 353 -5.20 15.02 -12.15
CA LEU A 353 -6.09 16.01 -12.73
C LEU A 353 -6.14 15.90 -14.25
N SER A 354 -7.33 16.03 -14.81
CA SER A 354 -7.58 16.07 -16.25
C SER A 354 -6.76 17.15 -16.97
N GLU A 355 -6.67 17.06 -18.30
CA GLU A 355 -5.92 18.02 -19.14
C GLU A 355 -6.27 19.48 -18.84
N ASP A 356 -7.53 19.77 -18.53
CA ASP A 356 -8.04 21.10 -18.19
C ASP A 356 -8.04 21.41 -16.67
N ALA A 357 -7.51 20.49 -15.86
CA ALA A 357 -7.46 20.57 -14.39
C ALA A 357 -8.85 20.75 -13.72
N LEU A 358 -9.92 20.25 -14.36
CA LEU A 358 -11.27 20.37 -13.83
C LEU A 358 -11.77 19.12 -13.14
N ASP A 359 -11.35 17.93 -13.62
CA ASP A 359 -11.89 16.64 -13.21
C ASP A 359 -10.77 15.66 -12.78
N TYR A 360 -11.16 14.58 -12.11
CA TYR A 360 -10.31 13.43 -11.88
C TYR A 360 -9.95 12.75 -13.20
N THR A 361 -8.75 12.29 -13.31
CA THR A 361 -8.30 11.48 -14.44
C THR A 361 -7.66 10.19 -13.94
N LEU A 362 -7.97 9.07 -14.61
CA LEU A 362 -7.31 7.79 -14.46
C LEU A 362 -6.88 7.27 -15.84
N ILE A 363 -5.61 6.96 -15.95
CA ILE A 363 -4.98 6.42 -17.15
C ILE A 363 -4.48 5.02 -16.83
N LYS A 364 -4.77 4.06 -17.70
CA LYS A 364 -4.19 2.71 -17.67
C LYS A 364 -3.30 2.49 -18.87
N THR A 365 -2.08 2.06 -18.63
CA THR A 365 -1.08 1.75 -19.68
C THR A 365 -0.48 0.38 -19.45
N ASP A 366 0.19 -0.18 -20.47
CA ASP A 366 1.14 -1.26 -20.25
C ASP A 366 2.43 -0.74 -19.57
N ILE A 367 3.32 -1.64 -19.17
CA ILE A 367 4.60 -1.30 -18.51
C ILE A 367 5.54 -0.46 -19.40
N LEU A 368 5.30 -0.39 -20.69
CA LEU A 368 6.04 0.48 -21.64
C LEU A 368 5.35 1.85 -21.82
N GLY A 369 4.27 2.11 -21.05
CA GLY A 369 3.48 3.34 -21.12
C GLY A 369 2.61 3.46 -22.38
N ASN A 370 2.28 2.37 -23.08
CA ASN A 370 1.30 2.42 -24.16
C ASN A 370 -0.10 2.46 -23.58
N LEU A 371 -0.88 3.44 -24.01
CA LEU A 371 -2.24 3.66 -23.50
C LEU A 371 -3.14 2.44 -23.77
N ILE A 372 -3.76 1.93 -22.71
CA ILE A 372 -4.81 0.92 -22.79
C ILE A 372 -6.18 1.62 -22.78
N TRP A 373 -6.42 2.46 -21.78
CA TRP A 373 -7.59 3.32 -21.71
C TRP A 373 -7.34 4.57 -20.84
N HIS A 374 -8.21 5.56 -20.99
CA HIS A 374 -8.26 6.81 -20.25
C HIS A 374 -9.69 7.13 -19.86
N LYS A 375 -9.92 7.57 -18.64
CA LYS A 375 -11.21 7.91 -18.06
C LYS A 375 -11.10 9.19 -17.26
N THR A 376 -12.19 9.99 -17.27
CA THR A 376 -12.36 11.17 -16.42
C THR A 376 -13.59 11.02 -15.54
N PHE A 377 -13.55 11.60 -14.36
CA PHE A 377 -14.59 11.51 -13.34
C PHE A 377 -14.73 12.86 -12.65
N GLY A 378 -15.95 13.38 -12.56
CA GLY A 378 -16.21 14.67 -11.93
C GLY A 378 -17.64 15.13 -12.17
N GLY A 379 -17.90 16.37 -11.83
CA GLY A 379 -19.20 17.01 -11.93
C GLY A 379 -19.20 18.28 -12.79
N GLU A 380 -20.00 19.28 -12.41
CA GLU A 380 -20.11 20.53 -13.17
C GLU A 380 -19.06 21.59 -12.81
N LYS A 381 -18.33 21.38 -11.70
CA LYS A 381 -17.33 22.31 -11.18
C LYS A 381 -16.00 21.58 -11.01
N HIS A 382 -15.04 22.23 -10.34
CA HIS A 382 -13.75 21.65 -10.08
C HIS A 382 -13.82 20.44 -9.14
N ASP A 383 -13.13 19.38 -9.54
CA ASP A 383 -12.97 18.12 -8.83
C ASP A 383 -11.47 17.77 -8.84
N HIS A 384 -10.80 17.82 -7.70
CA HIS A 384 -9.35 17.65 -7.60
C HIS A 384 -8.98 16.31 -6.97
N ASN A 385 -8.29 15.45 -7.73
CA ASN A 385 -7.80 14.14 -7.28
C ASN A 385 -6.35 14.24 -6.79
N PHE A 386 -6.09 13.81 -5.55
CA PHE A 386 -4.74 13.75 -4.98
C PHE A 386 -4.36 12.36 -4.48
N ALA A 387 -5.33 11.48 -4.26
CA ALA A 387 -5.14 10.17 -3.69
C ALA A 387 -5.62 9.04 -4.59
N PHE A 388 -4.87 7.95 -4.63
CA PHE A 388 -5.19 6.79 -5.45
C PHE A 388 -4.66 5.51 -4.80
N ASP A 389 -5.49 4.47 -4.79
CA ASP A 389 -5.07 3.14 -4.40
C ASP A 389 -5.77 2.05 -5.23
N VAL A 390 -5.20 0.84 -5.19
CA VAL A 390 -5.66 -0.32 -5.96
C VAL A 390 -5.88 -1.46 -4.99
N ASN A 391 -7.05 -2.09 -5.06
CA ASN A 391 -7.34 -3.27 -4.27
C ASN A 391 -6.84 -4.55 -4.96
N SER A 392 -6.66 -5.61 -4.20
CA SER A 392 -6.23 -6.93 -4.68
C SER A 392 -7.19 -7.56 -5.69
N ASP A 393 -8.48 -7.20 -5.65
CA ASP A 393 -9.51 -7.63 -6.62
C ASP A 393 -9.45 -6.86 -7.95
N GLY A 394 -8.58 -5.86 -8.06
CA GLY A 394 -8.43 -5.00 -9.24
C GLY A 394 -9.41 -3.83 -9.28
N SER A 395 -10.14 -3.54 -8.22
CA SER A 395 -10.89 -2.29 -8.10
C SER A 395 -9.97 -1.11 -7.80
N PHE A 396 -10.32 0.07 -8.31
CA PHE A 396 -9.54 1.30 -8.17
C PHE A 396 -10.28 2.33 -7.33
N PHE A 397 -9.54 2.98 -6.45
CA PHE A 397 -10.05 4.02 -5.56
C PHE A 397 -9.32 5.32 -5.80
N MET A 398 -10.07 6.38 -6.07
CA MET A 398 -9.57 7.76 -6.17
C MET A 398 -10.27 8.60 -5.13
N SER A 399 -9.53 9.51 -4.48
CA SER A 399 -10.11 10.48 -3.56
C SER A 399 -9.41 11.84 -3.67
N GLY A 400 -10.13 12.84 -3.32
CA GLY A 400 -9.74 14.23 -3.31
C GLY A 400 -10.92 15.07 -2.86
N HIS A 401 -11.19 16.21 -3.49
CA HIS A 401 -12.29 17.07 -3.10
C HIS A 401 -13.02 17.65 -4.32
N THR A 402 -14.24 18.10 -4.10
CA THR A 402 -15.17 18.58 -5.13
C THR A 402 -15.87 19.88 -4.73
N LEU A 403 -16.11 20.75 -5.71
CA LEU A 403 -17.07 21.85 -5.62
C LEU A 403 -18.41 21.50 -6.29
N SER A 404 -18.54 20.31 -6.87
CA SER A 404 -19.72 19.90 -7.62
C SER A 404 -20.85 19.49 -6.68
N ASN A 405 -21.96 20.24 -6.70
CA ASN A 405 -23.14 20.06 -5.86
C ASN A 405 -22.90 20.22 -4.34
N THR A 406 -21.85 20.95 -3.97
CA THR A 406 -21.49 21.26 -2.59
C THR A 406 -21.54 22.77 -2.32
N GLU A 407 -21.55 23.18 -1.05
CA GLU A 407 -21.49 24.60 -0.67
C GLU A 407 -20.04 25.12 -0.66
N ASN A 408 -19.08 24.23 -0.43
CA ASN A 408 -17.64 24.47 -0.42
C ASN A 408 -16.90 23.18 -0.83
N TRP A 409 -15.59 23.09 -0.69
CA TRP A 409 -14.85 21.87 -0.94
C TRP A 409 -15.26 20.76 0.04
N ASP A 410 -15.81 19.67 -0.49
CA ASP A 410 -16.11 18.44 0.26
C ASP A 410 -15.29 17.29 -0.33
N THR A 411 -14.98 16.27 0.48
CA THR A 411 -14.28 15.08 -0.02
C THR A 411 -15.10 14.41 -1.11
N TYR A 412 -14.44 13.93 -2.15
CA TYR A 412 -15.05 13.17 -3.25
C TYR A 412 -14.25 11.89 -3.50
N THR A 413 -14.91 10.77 -3.38
CA THR A 413 -14.29 9.44 -3.58
C THR A 413 -15.01 8.70 -4.70
N VAL A 414 -14.23 8.09 -5.59
CA VAL A 414 -14.72 7.29 -6.73
C VAL A 414 -14.13 5.88 -6.61
N LYS A 415 -14.98 4.86 -6.66
CA LYS A 415 -14.57 3.47 -6.86
C LYS A 415 -14.94 3.01 -8.25
N THR A 416 -14.02 2.33 -8.92
CA THR A 416 -14.25 1.73 -10.24
C THR A 416 -13.85 0.25 -10.22
N ASP A 417 -14.37 -0.51 -11.18
CA ASP A 417 -13.83 -1.82 -11.52
C ASP A 417 -12.48 -1.69 -12.27
N ASN A 418 -11.90 -2.84 -12.65
CA ASN A 418 -10.62 -2.93 -13.37
C ASN A 418 -10.65 -2.31 -14.79
N ASP A 419 -11.82 -2.10 -15.36
CA ASP A 419 -12.03 -1.46 -16.66
C ASP A 419 -12.30 0.06 -16.54
N GLY A 420 -12.23 0.59 -15.31
CA GLY A 420 -12.52 1.99 -15.01
C GLY A 420 -14.00 2.35 -15.10
N VAL A 421 -14.91 1.38 -14.94
CA VAL A 421 -16.36 1.64 -14.84
C VAL A 421 -16.70 1.96 -13.39
N ILE A 422 -17.38 3.09 -13.18
CA ILE A 422 -17.77 3.52 -11.83
C ILE A 422 -18.67 2.46 -11.19
N GLU A 423 -18.30 1.98 -10.02
CA GLU A 423 -19.14 1.18 -9.15
C GLU A 423 -19.96 2.08 -8.22
N TRP A 424 -19.31 3.07 -7.62
CA TRP A 424 -19.95 4.09 -6.80
C TRP A 424 -19.12 5.37 -6.72
N THR A 425 -19.78 6.45 -6.32
CA THR A 425 -19.14 7.71 -5.92
C THR A 425 -19.69 8.15 -4.58
N LYS A 426 -18.87 8.82 -3.76
CA LYS A 426 -19.25 9.33 -2.46
C LYS A 426 -18.71 10.74 -2.24
N THR A 427 -19.59 11.67 -1.87
CA THR A 427 -19.24 13.02 -1.41
C THR A 427 -19.56 13.14 0.05
N MET A 428 -18.59 13.62 0.85
CA MET A 428 -18.77 13.78 2.28
C MET A 428 -18.08 15.06 2.76
N GLY A 429 -18.77 15.78 3.65
CA GLY A 429 -18.23 16.92 4.37
C GLY A 429 -18.54 16.82 5.85
N ASN A 430 -17.66 17.38 6.68
CA ASN A 430 -17.83 17.41 8.13
C ASN A 430 -17.62 18.83 8.66
N PRO A 431 -18.62 19.70 8.62
CA PRO A 431 -18.51 21.07 9.10
C PRO A 431 -18.34 21.19 10.62
N ARG A 432 -18.31 20.09 11.35
CA ARG A 432 -18.07 20.04 12.81
C ARG A 432 -18.99 20.98 13.63
N GLY A 433 -20.23 21.23 13.13
CA GLY A 433 -21.18 22.15 13.73
C GLY A 433 -21.03 23.61 13.28
N PHE A 434 -20.05 23.93 12.45
CA PHE A 434 -19.87 25.23 11.80
C PHE A 434 -20.72 25.34 10.53
N ASN A 435 -20.72 26.49 9.89
CA ASN A 435 -21.41 26.66 8.63
C ASN A 435 -20.60 26.00 7.50
N ALA A 436 -21.17 24.99 6.86
CA ALA A 436 -20.54 24.21 5.78
C ALA A 436 -19.95 25.05 4.64
N ARG A 437 -20.53 26.24 4.38
CA ARG A 437 -19.99 27.16 3.36
C ARG A 437 -18.53 27.58 3.63
N PHE A 438 -18.07 27.50 4.87
CA PHE A 438 -16.79 28.02 5.29
C PHE A 438 -15.78 26.92 5.67
N ILE A 439 -16.24 25.70 5.76
CA ILE A 439 -15.38 24.57 6.09
C ILE A 439 -15.01 23.83 4.81
N HIS A 440 -13.73 23.67 4.59
CA HIS A 440 -13.17 22.82 3.56
C HIS A 440 -12.96 21.42 4.12
N ASP A 441 -13.30 20.42 3.35
CA ASP A 441 -13.05 19.01 3.62
C ASP A 441 -12.23 18.45 2.46
N GLU A 442 -10.91 18.37 2.62
CA GLU A 442 -9.96 18.11 1.55
C GLU A 442 -9.25 16.77 1.75
N ALA A 443 -9.59 15.76 0.94
CA ALA A 443 -8.94 14.46 1.00
C ALA A 443 -7.61 14.45 0.25
N TRP A 444 -6.55 13.94 0.92
CA TRP A 444 -5.20 13.86 0.40
C TRP A 444 -4.65 12.44 0.33
N GLY A 445 -5.20 11.52 1.14
CA GLY A 445 -4.78 10.12 1.18
C GLY A 445 -5.94 9.13 1.14
N ILE A 446 -5.71 7.97 0.55
CA ILE A 446 -6.66 6.86 0.50
C ILE A 446 -5.93 5.51 0.59
N LYS A 447 -6.54 4.55 1.27
CA LYS A 447 -6.16 3.14 1.23
C LYS A 447 -7.36 2.27 0.94
N ALA A 448 -7.23 1.43 -0.06
CA ALA A 448 -8.14 0.31 -0.27
C ALA A 448 -8.05 -0.64 0.93
N THR A 449 -9.18 -1.19 1.33
CA THR A 449 -9.24 -2.14 2.45
C THR A 449 -9.64 -3.52 1.94
N ILE A 450 -9.22 -4.56 2.67
CA ILE A 450 -9.35 -5.94 2.21
C ILE A 450 -10.80 -6.38 2.00
N ASP A 451 -11.73 -5.79 2.75
CA ASP A 451 -13.19 -6.01 2.59
C ASP A 451 -13.79 -5.30 1.36
N GLY A 452 -12.94 -4.74 0.49
CA GLY A 452 -13.35 -4.04 -0.74
C GLY A 452 -13.82 -2.60 -0.53
N GLY A 453 -13.67 -2.06 0.67
CA GLY A 453 -13.98 -0.68 1.01
C GLY A 453 -12.76 0.25 0.95
N ALA A 454 -12.83 1.39 1.65
CA ALA A 454 -11.76 2.38 1.66
C ALA A 454 -11.63 3.12 3.00
N LEU A 455 -10.39 3.50 3.33
CA LEU A 455 -10.04 4.48 4.36
C LEU A 455 -9.55 5.75 3.67
N ILE A 456 -10.16 6.88 3.95
CA ILE A 456 -9.82 8.18 3.38
C ILE A 456 -9.35 9.08 4.51
N ILE A 457 -8.21 9.75 4.34
CA ILE A 457 -7.73 10.81 5.21
C ILE A 457 -7.90 12.16 4.53
N ALA A 458 -8.44 13.10 5.28
CA ALA A 458 -8.68 14.47 4.84
C ALA A 458 -8.30 15.46 5.92
N GLY A 459 -8.14 16.71 5.54
CA GLY A 459 -8.24 17.85 6.44
C GLY A 459 -9.67 18.37 6.47
N THR A 460 -10.16 18.81 7.63
CA THR A 460 -11.41 19.59 7.75
C THR A 460 -11.12 20.87 8.51
N GLY A 461 -11.31 22.02 7.88
CA GLY A 461 -10.97 23.33 8.45
C GLY A 461 -11.40 24.50 7.60
N ASP A 462 -11.07 25.73 8.01
CA ASP A 462 -11.26 26.89 7.15
C ASP A 462 -9.90 27.47 6.71
N GLU A 463 -9.80 27.89 5.45
CA GLU A 463 -8.59 28.47 4.87
C GLU A 463 -8.56 29.99 4.87
N TYR A 464 -9.63 30.64 5.29
CA TYR A 464 -9.77 32.08 5.05
C TYR A 464 -9.66 32.88 6.35
N GLU A 465 -8.65 33.72 6.48
CA GLU A 465 -8.48 34.69 7.59
C GLU A 465 -9.74 35.54 7.83
N SER A 466 -10.58 35.75 6.83
CA SER A 466 -11.82 36.50 6.94
C SER A 466 -12.94 35.78 7.68
N TYR A 467 -12.79 34.51 7.96
CA TYR A 467 -13.78 33.74 8.75
C TYR A 467 -13.63 33.89 10.26
N SER A 468 -12.57 34.59 10.72
CA SER A 468 -12.51 35.09 12.09
C SER A 468 -13.71 36.00 12.47
N GLU A 469 -14.47 36.46 11.48
CA GLU A 469 -15.78 37.10 11.65
C GLU A 469 -16.93 36.10 11.70
N CYS A 470 -16.70 34.88 12.14
CA CYS A 470 -17.70 33.84 12.17
C CYS A 470 -18.88 34.17 13.08
N ASN A 471 -19.97 33.72 12.59
CA ASN A 471 -21.32 33.90 13.06
C ASN A 471 -21.58 33.34 14.47
N ASP A 472 -22.86 33.29 14.87
CA ASP A 472 -23.41 32.85 16.16
C ASP A 472 -22.94 31.45 16.65
N PHE A 473 -22.21 30.67 15.85
CA PHE A 473 -21.70 29.34 16.18
C PHE A 473 -20.18 29.28 16.45
N GLY A 474 -19.48 30.41 16.36
CA GLY A 474 -18.04 30.50 16.54
C GLY A 474 -17.27 30.26 15.23
N CYS A 475 -15.96 30.39 15.31
CA CYS A 475 -15.03 30.10 14.22
C CYS A 475 -14.13 28.97 14.61
N SER A 476 -13.86 28.06 13.71
CA SER A 476 -12.70 27.19 13.78
C SER A 476 -11.81 27.49 12.60
N ASP A 477 -10.74 28.21 12.85
CA ASP A 477 -9.60 28.35 11.97
C ASP A 477 -8.62 27.17 12.14
N ARG A 478 -8.99 26.17 12.95
CA ARG A 478 -8.17 25.00 13.26
C ARG A 478 -8.58 23.82 12.41
N TRP A 479 -7.63 23.32 11.64
CA TRP A 479 -7.79 22.10 10.89
C TRP A 479 -7.81 20.87 11.82
N ARG A 480 -8.57 19.85 11.41
CA ARG A 480 -8.61 18.53 12.04
C ARG A 480 -8.32 17.48 11.00
N ALA A 481 -7.59 16.45 11.38
CA ALA A 481 -7.50 15.26 10.57
C ALA A 481 -8.86 14.55 10.56
N TYR A 482 -9.43 14.39 9.37
CA TYR A 482 -10.73 13.79 9.16
C TYR A 482 -10.56 12.43 8.49
N LEU A 483 -10.91 11.37 9.21
CA LEU A 483 -10.79 9.98 8.75
C LEU A 483 -12.17 9.41 8.47
N ILE A 484 -12.34 8.82 7.29
CA ILE A 484 -13.59 8.26 6.80
C ILE A 484 -13.37 6.80 6.44
N ARG A 485 -14.24 5.90 6.91
CA ARG A 485 -14.24 4.48 6.58
C ARG A 485 -15.52 4.14 5.81
N LEU A 486 -15.36 3.71 4.55
CA LEU A 486 -16.44 3.26 3.68
C LEU A 486 -16.33 1.74 3.48
N ASP A 487 -17.48 1.05 3.38
CA ASP A 487 -17.54 -0.35 2.99
C ASP A 487 -17.39 -0.57 1.48
N ALA A 488 -17.47 -1.81 1.03
CA ALA A 488 -17.35 -2.18 -0.38
C ALA A 488 -18.41 -1.50 -1.30
N SER A 489 -19.56 -1.15 -0.74
CA SER A 489 -20.69 -0.50 -1.44
C SER A 489 -20.61 1.03 -1.41
N GLY A 490 -19.61 1.60 -0.73
CA GLY A 490 -19.46 3.04 -0.50
C GLY A 490 -20.34 3.57 0.63
N ASP A 491 -20.91 2.69 1.46
CA ASP A 491 -21.66 3.11 2.63
C ASP A 491 -20.73 3.42 3.81
N LEU A 492 -21.09 4.45 4.57
CA LEU A 492 -20.30 4.90 5.71
C LEU A 492 -20.36 3.87 6.83
N ILE A 493 -19.21 3.31 7.22
CA ILE A 493 -19.08 2.49 8.44
C ILE A 493 -18.90 3.41 9.65
N TRP A 494 -17.92 4.30 9.60
CA TRP A 494 -17.67 5.33 10.61
C TRP A 494 -16.88 6.50 10.02
N GLU A 495 -16.95 7.63 10.71
CA GLU A 495 -16.09 8.80 10.49
C GLU A 495 -15.61 9.36 11.83
N ALA A 496 -14.45 10.00 11.85
CA ALA A 496 -13.90 10.62 13.03
C ALA A 496 -12.98 11.79 12.70
N THR A 497 -12.91 12.76 13.61
CA THR A 497 -11.92 13.84 13.54
C THR A 497 -10.93 13.72 14.69
N TYR A 498 -9.64 13.97 14.40
CA TYR A 498 -8.54 13.94 15.34
C TYR A 498 -7.86 15.31 15.37
N GLY A 499 -7.40 15.69 16.55
CA GLY A 499 -6.74 16.96 16.79
C GLY A 499 -7.28 17.66 18.01
N ASP A 500 -6.72 18.83 18.33
CA ASP A 500 -7.08 19.64 19.48
C ASP A 500 -7.27 21.12 19.10
N GLU A 501 -7.58 21.97 20.07
CA GLU A 501 -7.80 23.41 19.86
C GLU A 501 -6.47 24.21 19.83
N GLU A 502 -5.33 23.56 20.04
CA GLU A 502 -4.05 24.25 20.21
C GLU A 502 -3.28 24.40 18.90
N ALA A 503 -3.43 23.44 17.96
CA ALA A 503 -2.72 23.41 16.69
C ALA A 503 -3.60 22.94 15.53
N ASP A 504 -3.19 23.22 14.30
CA ASP A 504 -3.75 22.62 13.11
C ASP A 504 -3.35 21.14 13.02
N TRP A 505 -4.23 20.33 12.45
CA TRP A 505 -4.03 18.92 12.23
C TRP A 505 -4.61 18.54 10.86
N ALA A 506 -4.09 19.09 9.79
CA ALA A 506 -4.55 18.69 8.47
C ALA A 506 -4.08 17.27 8.15
N GLY A 507 -4.98 16.41 7.71
CA GLY A 507 -4.65 15.04 7.32
C GLY A 507 -4.10 15.02 5.90
N GLU A 508 -2.87 14.50 5.70
CA GLU A 508 -2.15 14.54 4.42
C GLU A 508 -2.10 13.16 3.72
N ASP A 509 -1.69 12.13 4.43
CA ASP A 509 -1.60 10.77 3.86
C ASP A 509 -1.76 9.72 4.96
N ILE A 510 -1.94 8.46 4.57
CA ILE A 510 -2.21 7.35 5.47
C ILE A 510 -1.50 6.08 4.99
N CYS A 511 -0.98 5.29 5.92
CA CYS A 511 -0.52 3.94 5.64
C CYS A 511 -0.96 2.95 6.73
N PHE A 512 -0.97 1.66 6.40
CA PHE A 512 -1.10 0.60 7.39
C PHE A 512 0.26 0.30 8.01
N GLY A 513 0.30 0.16 9.33
CA GLY A 513 1.43 -0.44 10.03
C GLY A 513 1.47 -1.96 9.82
N ASN A 514 2.64 -2.57 10.04
CA ASN A 514 2.81 -4.02 9.95
C ASN A 514 1.94 -4.81 10.96
N ASP A 515 1.45 -4.14 11.99
CA ASP A 515 0.53 -4.66 13.01
C ASP A 515 -0.95 -4.34 12.73
N GLY A 516 -1.28 -3.86 11.52
CA GLY A 516 -2.62 -3.45 11.12
C GLY A 516 -3.12 -2.14 11.72
N SER A 517 -2.28 -1.45 12.49
CA SER A 517 -2.55 -0.08 12.95
C SER A 517 -2.61 0.89 11.76
N LEU A 518 -3.21 2.05 11.97
CA LEU A 518 -3.16 3.14 11.00
C LEU A 518 -2.13 4.18 11.43
N ILE A 519 -1.35 4.65 10.47
CA ILE A 519 -0.42 5.75 10.69
C ILE A 519 -0.83 6.88 9.77
N LEU A 520 -1.17 8.02 10.36
CA LEU A 520 -1.51 9.24 9.64
C LEU A 520 -0.29 10.13 9.52
N ALA A 521 -0.09 10.70 8.34
CA ALA A 521 0.67 11.92 8.18
C ALA A 521 -0.26 13.11 8.41
N ILE A 522 0.11 14.01 9.30
CA ILE A 522 -0.64 15.23 9.54
C ILE A 522 0.29 16.44 9.41
N ASP A 523 -0.25 17.52 8.87
CA ASP A 523 0.38 18.84 8.96
C ASP A 523 -0.11 19.55 10.22
N ASN A 524 0.83 19.81 11.11
CA ASN A 524 0.65 20.65 12.30
C ASN A 524 1.78 21.69 12.42
N GLY A 525 2.27 22.17 11.27
CA GLY A 525 3.48 22.98 11.15
C GLY A 525 4.77 22.17 11.30
N GLN A 526 4.64 20.85 11.45
CA GLN A 526 5.73 19.86 11.57
C GLN A 526 5.30 18.56 10.86
N PHE A 527 6.24 17.64 10.68
CA PHE A 527 5.88 16.28 10.30
C PHE A 527 5.21 15.58 11.48
N GLY A 528 3.88 15.55 11.46
CA GLY A 528 3.09 14.87 12.46
C GLY A 528 2.86 13.40 12.08
N PHE A 529 3.24 12.49 12.97
CA PHE A 529 2.93 11.07 12.90
C PHE A 529 1.90 10.74 13.98
N VAL A 530 0.77 10.23 13.59
CA VAL A 530 -0.27 9.79 14.54
C VAL A 530 -0.52 8.30 14.33
N LYS A 531 -0.20 7.49 15.32
CA LYS A 531 -0.56 6.08 15.30
C LYS A 531 -1.92 5.89 15.94
N LEU A 532 -2.80 5.24 15.19
CA LEU A 532 -4.11 4.81 15.65
C LEU A 532 -4.12 3.29 15.82
N SER A 533 -4.96 2.79 16.71
CA SER A 533 -5.17 1.35 16.87
C SER A 533 -5.63 0.69 15.57
N ALA A 534 -5.44 -0.62 15.46
CA ALA A 534 -5.85 -1.39 14.28
C ALA A 534 -7.35 -1.24 13.97
N VAL A 535 -7.70 -1.24 12.69
CA VAL A 535 -9.07 -0.97 12.14
C VAL A 535 -9.62 -2.12 11.31
N ASN A 536 -9.22 -3.29 11.62
CA ASN A 536 -9.53 -4.47 10.78
C ASN A 536 -10.97 -4.82 10.74
#